data_c508a86673dbcfb9aa1b9fed42814add
#
_entry.id   c508a86673dbcfb9aa1b9fed42814add
#
_cell.length_a   1.000
_cell.length_b   1.000
_cell.length_c   1.000
_cell.angle_alpha   90.00
_cell.angle_beta   90.00
_cell.angle_gamma   90.00
#
_symmetry.space_group_name_H-M   'P 1'
#
loop_
_entity.id
_entity.type
_entity.pdbx_description
1 polymer ?
#
loop_
_entity_poly.entity_id
_entity_poly.type
_entity_poly.pdbx_seq_one_letter_code
_entity_poly.pdbx_strand_id
1 'polypeptide(L)'
;LFFFASQEKGLLRRMEKSEVMKPVRLQVSALLKYISEGLFEKEHIMSLALLSTLAGESIFLLGPPGTAKSMIARRLKMIFRQGSSFEYLMSRFSTPDEIFGPVSISKLKEQDIYERIVDDYLPTSTIVFLDEIWKAGPSIQNSLLTVLNEKIYKNGRKEIALPLKGLIAASNELPVEGEGLEALWDRFLVRVVSNCISNERSFYKMLRQGTKTTIRQPIPKVMLITDECYKQWQDEMEQIEISDEILKLITRVRMGLRKYVQNTDEADGEKFYISDRRWKKIVHLMQASAFLNGRREIVESDVLLLFYCLWNTTEAIPVILDVVSASLFTDYIERIEEIKKQLERIQKEPVRGEIPEDNMKPKIFNYFYYKVERYKTTPCYVFSTDYRHLDRTKDRDGICYSDAQSRTHFIRLIDMDVPFSSSGQRHNICRIKVRRGRGTLIIDGKEYPLCCSEERNDQEEMREESPSNGRKQMLDVWMRECEELKVRLAEKMADAQWTENLFISVNDRQYIKKYAVQCEKRIESLLITICNQQIL
;
A
#
# COMPACT_ATOMS: atom_id res chain seq x y z
N LEU A 1 -29.25 15.12 27.70
CA LEU A 1 -29.06 14.06 28.71
C LEU A 1 -29.24 12.65 28.14
N PHE A 2 -30.22 12.39 27.27
CA PHE A 2 -30.41 11.06 26.63
C PHE A 2 -29.31 10.70 25.61
N PHE A 3 -28.71 11.68 24.95
CA PHE A 3 -27.64 11.45 23.95
C PHE A 3 -26.30 11.09 24.62
N PHE A 4 -25.98 11.70 25.77
CA PHE A 4 -24.78 11.38 26.55
C PHE A 4 -24.87 9.99 27.22
N ALA A 5 -26.00 9.59 27.71
CA ALA A 5 -26.22 8.26 28.30
C ALA A 5 -26.13 7.11 27.28
N SER A 6 -26.41 7.39 26.00
CA SER A 6 -26.24 6.42 24.90
C SER A 6 -24.78 6.24 24.53
N GLN A 7 -23.99 7.31 24.53
CA GLN A 7 -22.53 7.23 24.26
C GLN A 7 -21.77 6.54 25.40
N GLU A 8 -22.09 6.82 26.66
CA GLU A 8 -21.47 6.14 27.80
C GLU A 8 -21.80 4.64 27.84
N LYS A 9 -23.03 4.23 27.55
CA LYS A 9 -23.39 2.81 27.43
C LYS A 9 -22.69 2.14 26.24
N GLY A 10 -22.44 2.85 25.16
CA GLY A 10 -21.64 2.38 24.02
C GLY A 10 -20.17 2.22 24.40
N LEU A 11 -19.59 3.16 25.15
CA LEU A 11 -18.20 3.10 25.64
C LEU A 11 -18.00 1.98 26.66
N LEU A 12 -18.91 1.85 27.63
CA LEU A 12 -18.88 0.77 28.64
C LEU A 12 -19.02 -0.61 28.00
N ARG A 13 -19.93 -0.79 27.05
CA ARG A 13 -20.00 -2.04 26.26
C ARG A 13 -18.73 -2.31 25.44
N ARG A 14 -18.08 -1.26 24.92
CA ARG A 14 -16.77 -1.41 24.22
C ARG A 14 -15.65 -1.81 25.18
N MET A 15 -15.63 -1.26 26.40
CA MET A 15 -14.63 -1.61 27.40
C MET A 15 -14.81 -3.04 27.94
N GLU A 16 -16.02 -3.46 28.30
CA GLU A 16 -16.31 -4.83 28.78
C GLU A 16 -15.99 -5.89 27.74
N LYS A 17 -16.31 -5.64 26.47
CA LYS A 17 -15.98 -6.57 25.37
C LYS A 17 -14.49 -6.58 25.00
N SER A 18 -13.74 -5.49 25.25
CA SER A 18 -12.28 -5.43 25.03
C SER A 18 -11.49 -6.32 26.01
N GLU A 19 -11.99 -6.54 27.22
CA GLU A 19 -11.35 -7.43 28.18
C GLU A 19 -11.50 -8.91 27.83
N VAL A 20 -12.58 -9.31 27.14
CA VAL A 20 -12.81 -10.70 26.73
C VAL A 20 -11.92 -11.10 25.51
N MET A 21 -11.53 -10.13 24.65
CA MET A 21 -10.74 -10.45 23.45
C MET A 21 -9.22 -10.57 23.70
N LYS A 22 -8.69 -9.96 24.77
CA LYS A 22 -7.27 -10.15 25.17
C LYS A 22 -6.90 -11.61 25.45
N PRO A 23 -7.76 -12.42 26.10
CA PRO A 23 -7.51 -13.84 26.30
C PRO A 23 -7.33 -14.61 24.99
N VAL A 24 -8.13 -14.31 23.94
CA VAL A 24 -8.05 -14.99 22.63
C VAL A 24 -6.67 -14.80 22.01
N ARG A 25 -6.18 -13.56 21.93
CA ARG A 25 -4.85 -13.27 21.39
C ARG A 25 -3.74 -13.98 22.15
N LEU A 26 -3.81 -14.01 23.48
CA LEU A 26 -2.83 -14.71 24.31
C LEU A 26 -2.85 -16.21 24.08
N GLN A 27 -4.05 -16.81 23.99
CA GLN A 27 -4.22 -18.23 23.68
C GLN A 27 -3.65 -18.57 22.30
N VAL A 28 -4.01 -17.82 21.26
CA VAL A 28 -3.54 -18.01 19.88
C VAL A 28 -2.02 -17.83 19.78
N SER A 29 -1.47 -16.79 20.41
CA SER A 29 -0.01 -16.56 20.45
C SER A 29 0.73 -17.71 21.14
N ALA A 30 0.20 -18.22 22.24
CA ALA A 30 0.78 -19.37 22.93
C ALA A 30 0.69 -20.65 22.08
N LEU A 31 -0.47 -20.95 21.49
CA LEU A 31 -0.64 -22.07 20.56
C LEU A 31 0.34 -21.99 19.41
N LEU A 32 0.49 -20.82 18.80
CA LEU A 32 1.42 -20.59 17.69
C LEU A 32 2.86 -20.92 18.09
N LYS A 33 3.30 -20.53 19.31
CA LYS A 33 4.63 -20.89 19.82
C LYS A 33 4.81 -22.40 19.95
N TYR A 34 3.81 -23.11 20.50
CA TYR A 34 3.88 -24.57 20.63
C TYR A 34 3.97 -25.27 19.27
N ILE A 35 3.10 -24.92 18.32
CA ILE A 35 3.07 -25.58 17.02
C ILE A 35 4.21 -25.17 16.10
N SER A 36 4.88 -24.04 16.35
CA SER A 36 6.05 -23.60 15.60
C SER A 36 7.39 -24.10 16.17
N GLU A 37 7.39 -24.72 17.35
CA GLU A 37 8.62 -25.19 18.00
C GLU A 37 9.41 -26.17 17.10
N GLY A 38 10.68 -25.81 16.80
CA GLY A 38 11.56 -26.60 15.94
C GLY A 38 11.20 -26.60 14.45
N LEU A 39 10.34 -25.72 14.01
CA LEU A 39 10.16 -25.37 12.60
C LEU A 39 11.03 -24.15 12.30
N PHE A 40 12.03 -24.31 11.45
CA PHE A 40 12.95 -23.23 11.10
C PHE A 40 12.51 -22.54 9.81
N GLU A 41 12.35 -21.20 9.89
CA GLU A 41 11.89 -20.35 8.77
C GLU A 41 10.50 -20.72 8.22
N LYS A 42 9.70 -21.44 9.02
CA LYS A 42 8.32 -21.84 8.69
C LYS A 42 7.30 -21.25 9.65
N GLU A 43 7.74 -20.44 10.61
CA GLU A 43 6.88 -19.85 11.64
C GLU A 43 5.76 -19.03 11.02
N HIS A 44 6.08 -18.26 9.95
CA HIS A 44 5.09 -17.46 9.25
C HIS A 44 4.12 -18.33 8.43
N ILE A 45 4.60 -19.36 7.77
CA ILE A 45 3.71 -20.31 7.06
C ILE A 45 2.77 -20.99 8.07
N MET A 46 3.28 -21.35 9.25
CA MET A 46 2.47 -21.89 10.33
C MET A 46 1.43 -20.90 10.84
N SER A 47 1.78 -19.61 10.97
CA SER A 47 0.82 -18.58 11.40
C SER A 47 -0.29 -18.38 10.38
N LEU A 48 0.01 -18.34 9.08
CA LEU A 48 -0.99 -18.24 8.02
C LEU A 48 -1.86 -19.50 7.93
N ALA A 49 -1.28 -20.69 8.12
CA ALA A 49 -2.02 -21.94 8.17
C ALA A 49 -2.95 -22.00 9.40
N LEU A 50 -2.50 -21.50 10.54
CA LEU A 50 -3.34 -21.36 11.74
C LEU A 50 -4.49 -20.38 11.49
N LEU A 51 -4.20 -19.19 10.94
CA LEU A 51 -5.21 -18.20 10.58
C LEU A 51 -6.26 -18.78 9.63
N SER A 52 -5.81 -19.42 8.52
CA SER A 52 -6.71 -20.04 7.55
C SER A 52 -7.60 -21.10 8.19
N THR A 53 -7.02 -21.96 9.04
CA THR A 53 -7.76 -23.02 9.76
C THR A 53 -8.78 -22.42 10.73
N LEU A 54 -8.42 -21.40 11.49
CA LEU A 54 -9.33 -20.74 12.42
C LEU A 54 -10.39 -19.90 11.71
N ALA A 55 -10.12 -19.37 10.54
CA ALA A 55 -11.10 -18.73 9.66
C ALA A 55 -11.97 -19.72 8.88
N GLY A 56 -11.69 -21.03 8.96
CA GLY A 56 -12.39 -22.05 8.17
C GLY A 56 -12.10 -22.00 6.67
N GLU A 57 -10.98 -21.41 6.27
CA GLU A 57 -10.55 -21.26 4.89
C GLU A 57 -9.42 -22.24 4.53
N SER A 58 -9.19 -22.42 3.23
CA SER A 58 -8.18 -23.34 2.71
C SER A 58 -6.88 -22.62 2.39
N ILE A 59 -5.75 -23.33 2.55
CA ILE A 59 -4.41 -22.84 2.24
C ILE A 59 -3.71 -23.77 1.26
N PHE A 60 -2.96 -23.19 0.32
CA PHE A 60 -2.11 -23.89 -0.61
C PHE A 60 -0.63 -23.56 -0.37
N LEU A 61 0.19 -24.62 -0.32
CA LEU A 61 1.64 -24.54 -0.09
C LEU A 61 2.39 -24.93 -1.36
N LEU A 62 2.98 -23.97 -2.04
CA LEU A 62 3.84 -24.21 -3.19
C LEU A 62 5.29 -24.38 -2.74
N GLY A 63 5.97 -25.41 -3.19
CA GLY A 63 7.42 -25.52 -2.95
C GLY A 63 7.96 -26.94 -3.07
N PRO A 64 9.29 -27.08 -3.12
CA PRO A 64 9.95 -28.35 -3.35
C PRO A 64 9.65 -29.38 -2.24
N PRO A 65 9.84 -30.67 -2.51
CA PRO A 65 9.67 -31.71 -1.50
C PRO A 65 10.67 -31.48 -0.34
N GLY A 66 10.31 -31.96 0.85
CA GLY A 66 11.16 -31.84 2.04
C GLY A 66 11.15 -30.49 2.74
N THR A 67 10.26 -29.54 2.36
CA THR A 67 10.10 -28.23 3.01
C THR A 67 9.11 -28.23 4.19
N ALA A 68 8.88 -29.35 4.83
CA ALA A 68 8.04 -29.56 6.01
C ALA A 68 6.53 -29.28 5.81
N LYS A 69 6.00 -29.32 4.58
CA LYS A 69 4.58 -29.04 4.27
C LYS A 69 3.62 -29.94 5.04
N SER A 70 3.81 -31.27 5.06
CA SER A 70 2.97 -32.22 5.81
C SER A 70 3.07 -32.05 7.34
N MET A 71 4.22 -31.59 7.84
CA MET A 71 4.40 -31.35 9.27
C MET A 71 3.50 -30.21 9.78
N ILE A 72 3.22 -29.22 8.95
CA ILE A 72 2.31 -28.10 9.29
C ILE A 72 0.92 -28.65 9.63
N ALA A 73 0.36 -29.51 8.79
CA ALA A 73 -0.94 -30.11 9.01
C ALA A 73 -0.98 -30.99 10.29
N ARG A 74 0.06 -31.81 10.49
CA ARG A 74 0.17 -32.65 11.69
C ARG A 74 0.21 -31.83 12.97
N ARG A 75 0.81 -30.66 12.95
CA ARG A 75 0.87 -29.78 14.11
C ARG A 75 -0.41 -28.98 14.33
N LEU A 76 -1.08 -28.57 13.27
CA LEU A 76 -2.36 -27.87 13.38
C LEU A 76 -3.44 -28.72 14.05
N LYS A 77 -3.52 -30.03 13.79
CA LYS A 77 -4.50 -30.86 14.47
C LYS A 77 -4.36 -30.84 16.00
N MET A 78 -3.13 -30.66 16.50
CA MET A 78 -2.83 -30.70 17.93
C MET A 78 -3.43 -29.55 18.74
N ILE A 79 -3.88 -28.48 18.10
CA ILE A 79 -4.53 -27.34 18.76
C ILE A 79 -6.00 -27.64 19.12
N PHE A 80 -6.61 -28.62 18.48
CA PHE A 80 -8.00 -29.01 18.72
C PHE A 80 -8.11 -30.17 19.73
N ARG A 81 -9.08 -30.06 20.61
CA ARG A 81 -9.26 -31.05 21.71
C ARG A 81 -9.59 -32.47 21.21
N GLN A 82 -10.34 -32.55 20.11
CA GLN A 82 -10.72 -33.80 19.45
C GLN A 82 -10.30 -33.79 17.98
N GLY A 83 -9.12 -33.25 17.71
CA GLY A 83 -8.64 -33.09 16.34
C GLY A 83 -8.26 -34.42 15.69
N SER A 84 -8.92 -34.76 14.59
CA SER A 84 -8.53 -35.81 13.66
C SER A 84 -7.80 -35.22 12.46
N SER A 85 -6.98 -36.01 11.78
CA SER A 85 -6.34 -35.57 10.54
C SER A 85 -6.36 -36.68 9.51
N PHE A 86 -6.61 -36.28 8.29
CA PHE A 86 -6.45 -37.10 7.09
C PHE A 86 -5.30 -36.54 6.26
N GLU A 87 -4.36 -37.43 5.87
CA GLU A 87 -3.22 -37.06 5.04
C GLU A 87 -3.17 -38.00 3.84
N TYR A 88 -3.04 -37.41 2.64
CA TYR A 88 -2.99 -38.22 1.43
C TYR A 88 -2.05 -37.59 0.39
N LEU A 89 -1.23 -38.43 -0.25
CA LEU A 89 -0.38 -38.03 -1.38
C LEU A 89 -1.11 -38.42 -2.68
N MET A 90 -1.55 -37.40 -3.41
CA MET A 90 -2.24 -37.57 -4.70
C MET A 90 -1.32 -38.15 -5.77
N SER A 91 -1.89 -39.02 -6.58
CA SER A 91 -1.27 -39.58 -7.77
C SER A 91 -2.28 -39.57 -8.93
N ARG A 92 -1.81 -39.76 -10.15
CA ARG A 92 -2.71 -39.90 -11.33
C ARG A 92 -3.62 -41.14 -11.24
N PHE A 93 -3.29 -42.11 -10.37
CA PHE A 93 -4.04 -43.34 -10.15
C PHE A 93 -4.90 -43.29 -8.90
N SER A 94 -4.88 -42.18 -8.16
CA SER A 94 -5.68 -42.04 -6.94
C SER A 94 -7.16 -42.17 -7.25
N THR A 95 -7.84 -42.92 -6.39
CA THR A 95 -9.28 -43.20 -6.52
C THR A 95 -10.08 -42.45 -5.46
N PRO A 96 -11.37 -42.16 -5.70
CA PRO A 96 -12.23 -41.57 -4.68
C PRO A 96 -12.33 -42.44 -3.41
N ASP A 97 -12.16 -43.76 -3.52
CA ASP A 97 -12.24 -44.70 -2.40
C ASP A 97 -11.13 -44.49 -1.36
N GLU A 98 -9.96 -44.06 -1.81
CA GLU A 98 -8.81 -43.79 -0.95
C GLU A 98 -8.94 -42.49 -0.17
N ILE A 99 -9.77 -41.58 -0.64
CA ILE A 99 -9.93 -40.22 -0.06
C ILE A 99 -11.25 -40.12 0.72
N PHE A 100 -12.33 -40.63 0.16
CA PHE A 100 -13.67 -40.51 0.73
C PHE A 100 -14.19 -41.81 1.36
N GLY A 101 -13.40 -42.89 1.29
CA GLY A 101 -13.72 -44.21 1.82
C GLY A 101 -14.33 -45.16 0.80
N PRO A 102 -14.16 -46.47 1.01
CA PRO A 102 -14.66 -47.50 0.12
C PRO A 102 -16.18 -47.63 0.19
N VAL A 103 -16.78 -48.16 -0.87
CA VAL A 103 -18.22 -48.45 -0.90
C VAL A 103 -18.56 -49.58 0.06
N SER A 104 -19.61 -49.42 0.87
CA SER A 104 -20.13 -50.45 1.76
C SER A 104 -20.80 -51.56 0.98
N ILE A 105 -20.13 -52.70 0.87
CA ILE A 105 -20.64 -53.86 0.13
C ILE A 105 -21.90 -54.45 0.81
N SER A 106 -21.99 -54.41 2.13
CA SER A 106 -23.17 -54.86 2.88
C SER A 106 -24.41 -54.04 2.57
N LYS A 107 -24.30 -52.70 2.63
CA LYS A 107 -25.41 -51.78 2.29
C LYS A 107 -25.83 -51.90 0.83
N LEU A 108 -24.87 -52.11 -0.07
CA LEU A 108 -25.15 -52.28 -1.48
C LEU A 108 -25.92 -53.60 -1.75
N LYS A 109 -25.51 -54.70 -1.10
CA LYS A 109 -26.13 -56.03 -1.30
C LYS A 109 -27.47 -56.20 -0.58
N GLU A 110 -27.58 -55.63 0.64
CA GLU A 110 -28.74 -55.90 1.50
C GLU A 110 -29.82 -54.83 1.36
N GLN A 111 -29.46 -53.61 1.00
CA GLN A 111 -30.35 -52.43 1.00
C GLN A 111 -30.43 -51.73 -0.37
N ASP A 112 -29.66 -52.16 -1.34
CA ASP A 112 -29.49 -51.47 -2.63
C ASP A 112 -29.12 -49.99 -2.48
N ILE A 113 -28.32 -49.68 -1.45
CA ILE A 113 -27.89 -48.36 -1.12
C ILE A 113 -26.40 -48.19 -1.40
N TYR A 114 -26.07 -47.25 -2.28
CA TYR A 114 -24.70 -46.88 -2.57
C TYR A 114 -24.22 -45.85 -1.55
N GLU A 115 -23.59 -46.31 -0.47
CA GLU A 115 -22.96 -45.45 0.55
C GLU A 115 -21.51 -45.90 0.76
N ARG A 116 -20.64 -44.94 1.11
CA ARG A 116 -19.24 -45.15 1.46
C ARG A 116 -19.05 -45.27 2.97
N ILE A 117 -18.04 -46.01 3.38
CA ILE A 117 -17.55 -46.05 4.76
C ILE A 117 -16.60 -44.87 4.92
N VAL A 118 -17.04 -43.84 5.63
CA VAL A 118 -16.33 -42.56 5.71
C VAL A 118 -15.44 -42.40 6.94
N ASP A 119 -15.52 -43.35 7.88
CA ASP A 119 -14.74 -43.31 9.12
C ASP A 119 -13.24 -43.38 8.80
N ASP A 120 -12.45 -42.52 9.44
CA ASP A 120 -11.00 -42.33 9.22
C ASP A 120 -10.59 -41.78 7.84
N TYR A 121 -11.56 -41.33 7.02
CA TYR A 121 -11.32 -40.68 5.75
C TYR A 121 -11.57 -39.15 5.82
N LEU A 122 -11.34 -38.46 4.70
CA LEU A 122 -11.53 -36.99 4.60
C LEU A 122 -12.86 -36.52 5.20
N PRO A 123 -14.03 -37.19 4.96
CA PRO A 123 -15.31 -36.65 5.42
C PRO A 123 -15.48 -36.59 6.95
N THR A 124 -14.67 -37.29 7.72
CA THR A 124 -14.73 -37.30 9.19
C THR A 124 -13.55 -36.58 9.84
N SER A 125 -12.69 -35.95 9.03
CA SER A 125 -11.45 -35.34 9.53
C SER A 125 -11.58 -33.86 9.80
N THR A 126 -10.98 -33.40 10.90
CA THR A 126 -10.93 -32.00 11.31
C THR A 126 -9.91 -31.18 10.48
N ILE A 127 -8.75 -31.82 10.22
CA ILE A 127 -7.67 -31.24 9.40
C ILE A 127 -7.35 -32.19 8.27
N VAL A 128 -7.32 -31.66 7.06
CA VAL A 128 -7.01 -32.45 5.86
C VAL A 128 -5.73 -31.91 5.23
N PHE A 129 -4.81 -32.80 4.89
CA PHE A 129 -3.61 -32.48 4.12
C PHE A 129 -3.59 -33.31 2.83
N LEU A 130 -3.57 -32.62 1.69
CA LEU A 130 -3.52 -33.24 0.37
C LEU A 130 -2.23 -32.79 -0.34
N ASP A 131 -1.28 -33.71 -0.46
CA ASP A 131 -0.04 -33.44 -1.18
C ASP A 131 -0.18 -33.76 -2.67
N GLU A 132 0.56 -33.04 -3.52
CA GLU A 132 0.51 -33.18 -4.99
C GLU A 132 -0.92 -33.05 -5.56
N ILE A 133 -1.68 -32.07 -5.07
CA ILE A 133 -3.13 -31.92 -5.31
C ILE A 133 -3.50 -31.91 -6.80
N TRP A 134 -2.63 -31.38 -7.67
CA TRP A 134 -2.89 -31.27 -9.09
C TRP A 134 -2.86 -32.61 -9.85
N LYS A 135 -2.34 -33.65 -9.21
CA LYS A 135 -2.36 -35.02 -9.76
C LYS A 135 -3.69 -35.74 -9.57
N ALA A 136 -4.63 -35.15 -8.82
CA ALA A 136 -5.96 -35.71 -8.60
C ALA A 136 -6.76 -35.80 -9.89
N GLY A 137 -7.43 -36.93 -10.12
CA GLY A 137 -8.32 -37.07 -11.28
C GLY A 137 -9.61 -36.23 -11.16
N PRO A 138 -10.35 -35.98 -12.28
CA PRO A 138 -11.53 -35.10 -12.32
C PRO A 138 -12.63 -35.47 -11.31
N SER A 139 -12.83 -36.76 -11.01
CA SER A 139 -13.84 -37.21 -10.05
C SER A 139 -13.52 -36.76 -8.62
N ILE A 140 -12.25 -36.78 -8.25
CA ILE A 140 -11.77 -36.33 -6.95
C ILE A 140 -11.87 -34.80 -6.89
N GLN A 141 -11.43 -34.09 -7.95
CA GLN A 141 -11.47 -32.64 -8.04
C GLN A 141 -12.90 -32.11 -7.87
N ASN A 142 -13.88 -32.68 -8.56
CA ASN A 142 -15.29 -32.29 -8.44
C ASN A 142 -15.83 -32.50 -7.02
N SER A 143 -15.47 -33.61 -6.36
CA SER A 143 -15.85 -33.84 -4.97
C SER A 143 -15.20 -32.84 -4.01
N LEU A 144 -13.93 -32.48 -4.25
CA LEU A 144 -13.22 -31.46 -3.47
C LEU A 144 -13.80 -30.06 -3.66
N LEU A 145 -14.35 -29.72 -4.83
CA LEU A 145 -15.04 -28.45 -5.02
C LEU A 145 -16.23 -28.27 -4.08
N THR A 146 -17.02 -29.32 -3.85
CA THR A 146 -18.15 -29.31 -2.91
C THR A 146 -17.64 -29.23 -1.46
N VAL A 147 -16.63 -30.02 -1.11
CA VAL A 147 -15.97 -30.02 0.21
C VAL A 147 -15.45 -28.63 0.58
N LEU A 148 -14.75 -27.95 -0.35
CA LEU A 148 -14.15 -26.63 -0.13
C LEU A 148 -15.17 -25.48 -0.06
N ASN A 149 -16.28 -25.62 -0.78
CA ASN A 149 -17.29 -24.56 -0.83
C ASN A 149 -18.33 -24.67 0.29
N GLU A 150 -18.88 -25.87 0.46
CA GLU A 150 -20.09 -26.09 1.24
C GLU A 150 -19.80 -26.82 2.54
N LYS A 151 -18.58 -27.37 2.68
CA LYS A 151 -18.20 -28.26 3.80
C LYS A 151 -19.19 -29.41 3.97
N ILE A 152 -19.68 -29.95 2.86
CA ILE A 152 -20.63 -31.04 2.77
C ILE A 152 -20.04 -32.14 1.87
N TYR A 153 -20.29 -33.38 2.22
CA TYR A 153 -20.00 -34.55 1.40
C TYR A 153 -21.29 -35.32 1.09
N LYS A 154 -21.54 -35.58 -0.18
CA LYS A 154 -22.70 -36.40 -0.61
C LYS A 154 -22.33 -37.88 -0.58
N ASN A 155 -22.87 -38.59 0.41
CA ASN A 155 -22.67 -40.01 0.57
C ASN A 155 -23.95 -40.77 0.19
N GLY A 156 -24.03 -41.18 -1.07
CA GLY A 156 -25.25 -41.73 -1.64
C GLY A 156 -26.38 -40.69 -1.65
N ARG A 157 -27.46 -40.99 -0.91
CA ARG A 157 -28.62 -40.07 -0.76
C ARG A 157 -28.48 -39.10 0.42
N LYS A 158 -27.44 -39.26 1.26
CA LYS A 158 -27.25 -38.46 2.47
C LYS A 158 -26.21 -37.37 2.22
N GLU A 159 -26.50 -36.18 2.75
CA GLU A 159 -25.53 -35.12 2.87
C GLU A 159 -24.92 -35.10 4.27
N ILE A 160 -23.59 -35.22 4.35
CA ILE A 160 -22.83 -35.24 5.58
C ILE A 160 -22.15 -33.90 5.74
N ALA A 161 -22.48 -33.15 6.79
CA ALA A 161 -21.73 -31.96 7.17
C ALA A 161 -20.35 -32.39 7.69
N LEU A 162 -19.30 -31.77 7.14
CA LEU A 162 -17.92 -32.12 7.47
C LEU A 162 -17.46 -31.37 8.73
N PRO A 163 -16.78 -32.05 9.67
CA PRO A 163 -16.14 -31.38 10.83
C PRO A 163 -14.88 -30.63 10.43
N LEU A 164 -14.70 -30.37 9.13
CA LEU A 164 -13.51 -29.79 8.52
C LEU A 164 -13.31 -28.34 8.96
N LYS A 165 -12.21 -28.09 9.68
CA LYS A 165 -11.78 -26.75 10.10
C LYS A 165 -10.67 -26.18 9.22
N GLY A 166 -9.79 -27.05 8.68
CA GLY A 166 -8.71 -26.63 7.80
C GLY A 166 -8.39 -27.65 6.72
N LEU A 167 -8.27 -27.17 5.49
CA LEU A 167 -7.74 -27.97 4.38
C LEU A 167 -6.47 -27.30 3.88
N ILE A 168 -5.38 -28.09 3.93
CA ILE A 168 -4.06 -27.68 3.47
C ILE A 168 -3.76 -28.51 2.23
N ALA A 169 -3.61 -27.87 1.09
CA ALA A 169 -3.12 -28.51 -0.11
C ALA A 169 -1.66 -28.14 -0.34
N ALA A 170 -0.92 -29.01 -0.98
CA ALA A 170 0.46 -28.77 -1.34
C ALA A 170 0.78 -29.31 -2.74
N SER A 171 1.73 -28.66 -3.40
CA SER A 171 2.34 -29.17 -4.63
C SER A 171 3.72 -28.54 -4.83
N ASN A 172 4.49 -29.13 -5.72
CA ASN A 172 5.77 -28.59 -6.19
C ASN A 172 5.59 -27.61 -7.37
N GLU A 173 4.44 -27.64 -8.01
CA GLU A 173 4.09 -26.91 -9.21
C GLU A 173 2.72 -26.24 -9.08
N LEU A 174 2.45 -25.25 -9.91
CA LEU A 174 1.14 -24.63 -10.05
C LEU A 174 0.25 -25.47 -10.98
N PRO A 175 -1.09 -25.29 -10.94
CA PRO A 175 -1.97 -25.96 -11.90
C PRO A 175 -1.62 -25.56 -13.33
N VAL A 176 -1.67 -26.52 -14.25
CA VAL A 176 -1.44 -26.28 -15.66
C VAL A 176 -2.68 -25.59 -16.24
N GLU A 177 -2.48 -24.50 -16.97
CA GLU A 177 -3.57 -23.78 -17.64
C GLU A 177 -4.27 -24.66 -18.67
N GLY A 178 -5.60 -24.59 -18.74
CA GLY A 178 -6.42 -25.35 -19.69
C GLY A 178 -6.72 -26.81 -19.29
N GLU A 179 -6.26 -27.29 -18.13
CA GLU A 179 -6.61 -28.62 -17.60
C GLU A 179 -7.90 -28.63 -16.76
N GLY A 180 -8.63 -27.51 -16.67
CA GLY A 180 -9.86 -27.38 -15.86
C GLY A 180 -9.63 -27.29 -14.36
N LEU A 181 -8.40 -26.98 -13.93
CA LEU A 181 -7.99 -26.88 -12.53
C LEU A 181 -8.27 -25.49 -11.93
N GLU A 182 -8.61 -24.51 -12.77
CA GLU A 182 -8.80 -23.10 -12.37
C GLU A 182 -9.88 -22.96 -11.31
N ALA A 183 -10.95 -23.76 -11.44
CA ALA A 183 -12.05 -23.78 -10.47
C ALA A 183 -11.60 -24.25 -9.09
N LEU A 184 -10.72 -25.25 -9.00
CA LEU A 184 -10.16 -25.75 -7.76
C LEU A 184 -9.11 -24.77 -7.21
N TRP A 185 -8.28 -24.19 -8.10
CA TRP A 185 -7.29 -23.18 -7.75
C TRP A 185 -7.91 -21.96 -7.09
N ASP A 186 -9.03 -21.44 -7.61
CA ASP A 186 -9.75 -20.29 -7.03
C ASP A 186 -10.28 -20.55 -5.61
N ARG A 187 -10.43 -21.82 -5.18
CA ARG A 187 -10.89 -22.18 -3.82
C ARG A 187 -9.80 -22.09 -2.76
N PHE A 188 -8.54 -22.18 -3.17
CA PHE A 188 -7.44 -21.97 -2.23
C PHE A 188 -7.22 -20.48 -2.01
N LEU A 189 -7.75 -19.99 -0.88
CA LEU A 189 -7.75 -18.58 -0.56
C LEU A 189 -6.35 -18.06 -0.23
N VAL A 190 -5.67 -18.74 0.69
CA VAL A 190 -4.31 -18.37 1.11
C VAL A 190 -3.32 -19.23 0.35
N ARG A 191 -2.34 -18.59 -0.25
CA ARG A 191 -1.32 -19.23 -1.08
C ARG A 191 0.04 -18.79 -0.62
N VAL A 192 0.91 -19.74 -0.32
CA VAL A 192 2.23 -19.46 0.28
C VAL A 192 3.32 -20.26 -0.41
N VAL A 193 4.42 -19.60 -0.70
CA VAL A 193 5.62 -20.27 -1.22
C VAL A 193 6.46 -20.77 -0.04
N SER A 194 6.70 -22.08 0.02
CA SER A 194 7.50 -22.76 1.05
C SER A 194 8.88 -23.08 0.51
N ASN A 195 9.82 -22.17 0.67
CA ASN A 195 11.22 -22.34 0.23
C ASN A 195 12.02 -23.20 1.20
N CYS A 196 13.18 -23.68 0.77
CA CYS A 196 14.19 -24.29 1.65
C CYS A 196 14.70 -23.25 2.68
N ILE A 197 15.35 -23.74 3.75
CA ILE A 197 15.99 -22.87 4.74
C ILE A 197 17.11 -22.10 4.07
N SER A 198 17.08 -20.78 4.19
CA SER A 198 18.03 -19.87 3.56
C SER A 198 19.09 -19.32 4.53
N ASN A 199 18.73 -19.17 5.81
CA ASN A 199 19.61 -18.63 6.83
C ASN A 199 20.52 -19.72 7.40
N GLU A 200 21.82 -19.51 7.34
CA GLU A 200 22.86 -20.45 7.78
C GLU A 200 22.70 -20.86 9.26
N ARG A 201 22.34 -19.91 10.14
CA ARG A 201 22.11 -20.18 11.56
C ARG A 201 20.90 -21.10 11.77
N SER A 202 19.84 -20.89 11.01
CA SER A 202 18.64 -21.75 11.02
C SER A 202 18.98 -23.14 10.52
N PHE A 203 19.77 -23.22 9.46
CA PHE A 203 20.24 -24.48 8.89
C PHE A 203 21.10 -25.27 9.90
N TYR A 204 22.06 -24.65 10.57
CA TYR A 204 22.86 -25.29 11.62
C TYR A 204 22.03 -25.76 12.81
N LYS A 205 21.01 -24.98 13.22
CA LYS A 205 20.08 -25.40 14.28
C LYS A 205 19.29 -26.63 13.86
N MET A 206 18.81 -26.69 12.62
CA MET A 206 18.10 -27.83 12.08
C MET A 206 18.98 -29.09 12.10
N LEU A 207 20.21 -29.01 11.62
CA LEU A 207 21.14 -30.14 11.62
C LEU A 207 21.45 -30.65 13.02
N ARG A 208 21.58 -29.76 14.01
CA ARG A 208 21.86 -30.13 15.41
C ARG A 208 20.63 -30.75 16.12
N GLN A 209 19.41 -30.45 15.67
CA GLN A 209 18.20 -30.96 16.29
C GLN A 209 17.97 -32.46 16.05
N GLY A 210 18.63 -33.01 15.02
CA GLY A 210 18.46 -34.43 14.64
C GLY A 210 17.08 -34.73 14.06
N THR A 211 16.76 -36.00 13.89
CA THR A 211 15.53 -36.45 13.21
C THR A 211 14.26 -36.40 14.08
N LYS A 212 14.39 -36.14 15.37
CA LYS A 212 13.23 -36.10 16.30
C LYS A 212 12.63 -34.68 16.30
N THR A 213 11.70 -34.44 15.40
CA THR A 213 10.89 -33.21 15.30
C THR A 213 9.66 -33.17 16.21
N THR A 214 9.72 -33.91 17.33
CA THR A 214 8.61 -33.98 18.29
C THR A 214 8.53 -32.66 19.08
N ILE A 215 7.32 -32.15 19.25
CA ILE A 215 7.06 -31.05 20.20
C ILE A 215 7.52 -31.54 21.58
N ARG A 216 8.44 -30.80 22.20
CA ARG A 216 9.08 -31.21 23.47
C ARG A 216 8.08 -31.26 24.62
N GLN A 217 7.08 -30.40 24.59
CA GLN A 217 6.05 -30.31 25.64
C GLN A 217 4.65 -30.42 25.03
N PRO A 218 3.75 -31.26 25.60
CA PRO A 218 2.37 -31.30 25.14
C PRO A 218 1.66 -29.99 25.40
N ILE A 219 0.79 -29.57 24.49
CA ILE A 219 -0.03 -28.37 24.65
C ILE A 219 -0.94 -28.56 25.87
N PRO A 220 -0.98 -27.63 26.83
CA PRO A 220 -1.88 -27.73 27.98
C PRO A 220 -3.33 -27.85 27.54
N LYS A 221 -4.07 -28.79 28.14
CA LYS A 221 -5.48 -29.10 27.79
C LYS A 221 -6.39 -27.85 27.82
N VAL A 222 -6.10 -26.91 28.71
CA VAL A 222 -6.83 -25.64 28.89
C VAL A 222 -6.71 -24.72 27.68
N MET A 223 -5.63 -24.85 26.91
CA MET A 223 -5.38 -24.03 25.72
C MET A 223 -5.99 -24.62 24.45
N LEU A 224 -6.40 -25.90 24.49
CA LEU A 224 -6.95 -26.57 23.32
C LEU A 224 -8.32 -26.00 22.95
N ILE A 225 -8.54 -25.83 21.65
CA ILE A 225 -9.78 -25.30 21.10
C ILE A 225 -10.81 -26.44 21.04
N THR A 226 -11.96 -26.22 21.69
CA THR A 226 -13.12 -27.15 21.60
C THR A 226 -13.98 -26.75 20.40
N ASP A 227 -14.91 -27.63 20.01
CA ASP A 227 -15.83 -27.36 18.89
C ASP A 227 -16.77 -26.19 19.21
N GLU A 228 -17.21 -26.10 20.48
CA GLU A 228 -18.04 -24.97 20.95
C GLU A 228 -17.26 -23.65 20.87
N CYS A 229 -16.01 -23.65 21.35
CA CYS A 229 -15.14 -22.47 21.28
C CYS A 229 -14.87 -22.06 19.82
N TYR A 230 -14.60 -23.03 18.94
CA TYR A 230 -14.40 -22.76 17.52
C TYR A 230 -15.63 -22.11 16.88
N LYS A 231 -16.82 -22.67 17.15
CA LYS A 231 -18.08 -22.13 16.62
C LYS A 231 -18.35 -20.72 17.15
N GLN A 232 -18.18 -20.51 18.45
CA GLN A 232 -18.29 -19.16 19.03
C GLN A 232 -17.36 -18.16 18.37
N TRP A 233 -16.10 -18.56 18.09
CA TRP A 233 -15.15 -17.68 17.43
C TRP A 233 -15.57 -17.36 16.00
N GLN A 234 -16.17 -18.31 15.24
CA GLN A 234 -16.70 -18.02 13.91
C GLN A 234 -17.80 -16.92 13.98
N ASP A 235 -18.75 -17.06 14.91
CA ASP A 235 -19.83 -16.11 15.10
C ASP A 235 -19.29 -14.71 15.52
N GLU A 236 -18.23 -14.65 16.33
CA GLU A 236 -17.59 -13.42 16.76
C GLU A 236 -16.76 -12.77 15.65
N MET A 237 -16.09 -13.54 14.78
CA MET A 237 -15.35 -13.04 13.62
C MET A 237 -16.26 -12.31 12.63
N GLU A 238 -17.48 -12.83 12.41
CA GLU A 238 -18.45 -12.18 11.51
C GLU A 238 -18.93 -10.81 12.03
N GLN A 239 -18.79 -10.55 13.34
CA GLN A 239 -19.16 -9.28 13.97
C GLN A 239 -18.04 -8.23 13.96
N ILE A 240 -16.86 -8.55 13.43
CA ILE A 240 -15.74 -7.61 13.32
C ILE A 240 -16.09 -6.54 12.27
N GLU A 241 -15.98 -5.29 12.69
CA GLU A 241 -16.33 -4.15 11.85
C GLU A 241 -15.24 -3.89 10.79
N ILE A 242 -15.69 -3.44 9.63
CA ILE A 242 -14.84 -2.94 8.56
C ILE A 242 -15.15 -1.46 8.34
N SER A 243 -14.14 -0.60 8.47
CA SER A 243 -14.30 0.83 8.27
C SER A 243 -14.35 1.19 6.77
N ASP A 244 -14.96 2.34 6.46
CA ASP A 244 -14.97 2.86 5.09
C ASP A 244 -13.55 3.12 4.55
N GLU A 245 -12.61 3.42 5.43
CA GLU A 245 -11.21 3.64 5.08
C GLU A 245 -10.55 2.35 4.58
N ILE A 246 -10.79 1.22 5.26
CA ILE A 246 -10.31 -0.09 4.82
C ILE A 246 -10.99 -0.51 3.51
N LEU A 247 -12.31 -0.26 3.35
CA LEU A 247 -13.01 -0.52 2.09
C LEU A 247 -12.43 0.29 0.93
N LYS A 248 -12.12 1.57 1.15
CA LYS A 248 -11.44 2.42 0.17
C LYS A 248 -10.06 1.87 -0.17
N LEU A 249 -9.29 1.42 0.83
CA LEU A 249 -7.96 0.84 0.63
C LEU A 249 -8.03 -0.43 -0.22
N ILE A 250 -8.94 -1.36 0.10
CA ILE A 250 -9.17 -2.58 -0.70
C ILE A 250 -9.57 -2.21 -2.15
N THR A 251 -10.42 -1.19 -2.31
CA THR A 251 -10.83 -0.70 -3.63
C THR A 251 -9.65 -0.14 -4.41
N ARG A 252 -8.76 0.63 -3.77
CA ARG A 252 -7.51 1.13 -4.38
C ARG A 252 -6.62 -0.01 -4.87
N VAL A 253 -6.45 -1.06 -4.07
CA VAL A 253 -5.70 -2.25 -4.50
C VAL A 253 -6.34 -2.89 -5.73
N ARG A 254 -7.67 -3.10 -5.71
CA ARG A 254 -8.42 -3.66 -6.85
C ARG A 254 -8.24 -2.82 -8.12
N MET A 255 -8.32 -1.49 -7.99
CA MET A 255 -8.12 -0.57 -9.12
C MET A 255 -6.66 -0.54 -9.59
N GLY A 256 -5.71 -0.60 -8.67
CA GLY A 256 -4.28 -0.67 -8.99
C GLY A 256 -3.94 -1.91 -9.82
N LEU A 257 -4.46 -3.08 -9.44
CA LEU A 257 -4.31 -4.31 -10.22
C LEU A 257 -4.94 -4.21 -11.62
N ARG A 258 -6.16 -3.66 -11.72
CA ARG A 258 -6.82 -3.43 -13.02
C ARG A 258 -6.02 -2.50 -13.92
N LYS A 259 -5.49 -1.41 -13.36
CA LYS A 259 -4.65 -0.47 -14.10
C LYS A 259 -3.36 -1.13 -14.58
N TYR A 260 -2.77 -1.99 -13.76
CA TYR A 260 -1.58 -2.75 -14.17
C TYR A 260 -1.89 -3.63 -15.38
N VAL A 261 -2.99 -4.40 -15.33
CA VAL A 261 -3.45 -5.27 -16.45
C VAL A 261 -3.73 -4.47 -17.71
N GLN A 262 -4.35 -3.28 -17.63
CA GLN A 262 -4.62 -2.43 -18.79
C GLN A 262 -3.35 -1.88 -19.47
N ASN A 263 -2.25 -1.78 -18.71
CA ASN A 263 -0.97 -1.26 -19.21
C ASN A 263 -0.01 -2.37 -19.68
N THR A 264 -0.39 -3.64 -19.51
CA THR A 264 0.35 -4.83 -19.94
C THR A 264 -0.43 -5.57 -21.03
N ASP A 265 0.21 -6.49 -21.76
CA ASP A 265 -0.42 -7.25 -22.82
C ASP A 265 -1.63 -8.06 -22.33
N GLU A 266 -2.65 -8.26 -23.19
CA GLU A 266 -3.92 -8.95 -22.86
C GLU A 266 -3.74 -10.33 -22.21
N ALA A 267 -2.65 -11.03 -22.53
CA ALA A 267 -2.32 -12.34 -21.94
C ALA A 267 -2.09 -12.32 -20.43
N ASP A 268 -1.79 -11.16 -19.83
CA ASP A 268 -1.56 -11.03 -18.40
C ASP A 268 -2.85 -10.82 -17.58
N GLY A 269 -3.99 -10.58 -18.24
CA GLY A 269 -5.27 -10.31 -17.57
C GLY A 269 -5.75 -11.46 -16.67
N GLU A 270 -5.56 -12.71 -17.09
CA GLU A 270 -5.96 -13.90 -16.33
C GLU A 270 -5.11 -14.12 -15.07
N LYS A 271 -3.84 -13.72 -15.09
CA LYS A 271 -2.92 -13.83 -13.93
C LYS A 271 -3.38 -13.02 -12.72
N PHE A 272 -4.13 -11.95 -12.94
CA PHE A 272 -4.63 -11.03 -11.91
C PHE A 272 -6.16 -11.09 -11.72
N TYR A 273 -6.82 -12.09 -12.32
CA TYR A 273 -8.26 -12.27 -12.13
C TYR A 273 -8.56 -12.74 -10.70
N ILE A 274 -9.48 -12.05 -10.04
CA ILE A 274 -9.92 -12.35 -8.68
C ILE A 274 -11.45 -12.30 -8.65
N SER A 275 -12.08 -13.42 -8.32
CA SER A 275 -13.53 -13.54 -8.26
C SER A 275 -14.13 -12.72 -7.10
N ASP A 276 -15.38 -12.24 -7.25
CA ASP A 276 -16.07 -11.50 -6.18
C ASP A 276 -16.27 -12.37 -4.93
N ARG A 277 -16.44 -13.68 -5.10
CA ARG A 277 -16.47 -14.64 -3.99
C ARG A 277 -15.14 -14.63 -3.21
N ARG A 278 -14.01 -14.59 -3.93
CA ARG A 278 -12.67 -14.56 -3.30
C ARG A 278 -12.47 -13.27 -2.51
N TRP A 279 -12.94 -12.11 -3.01
CA TRP A 279 -12.92 -10.87 -2.26
C TRP A 279 -13.70 -10.96 -0.94
N LYS A 280 -14.89 -11.57 -0.93
CA LYS A 280 -15.67 -11.78 0.31
C LYS A 280 -14.90 -12.65 1.32
N LYS A 281 -14.28 -13.74 0.87
CA LYS A 281 -13.47 -14.61 1.71
C LYS A 281 -12.22 -13.94 2.25
N ILE A 282 -11.59 -13.07 1.46
CA ILE A 282 -10.46 -12.24 1.90
C ILE A 282 -10.88 -11.31 3.04
N VAL A 283 -12.01 -10.65 2.92
CA VAL A 283 -12.53 -9.79 4.00
C VAL A 283 -12.79 -10.61 5.26
N HIS A 284 -13.41 -11.78 5.14
CA HIS A 284 -13.60 -12.69 6.27
C HIS A 284 -12.26 -13.13 6.91
N LEU A 285 -11.24 -13.40 6.11
CA LEU A 285 -9.89 -13.70 6.60
C LEU A 285 -9.28 -12.53 7.37
N MET A 286 -9.48 -11.29 6.92
CA MET A 286 -9.06 -10.09 7.62
C MET A 286 -9.81 -9.89 8.93
N GLN A 287 -11.13 -10.17 8.95
CA GLN A 287 -11.94 -10.17 10.18
C GLN A 287 -11.41 -11.20 11.18
N ALA A 288 -11.10 -12.42 10.72
CA ALA A 288 -10.47 -13.44 11.53
C ALA A 288 -9.10 -12.99 12.08
N SER A 289 -8.27 -12.34 11.27
CA SER A 289 -6.99 -11.77 11.73
C SER A 289 -7.21 -10.73 12.82
N ALA A 290 -8.14 -9.79 12.64
CA ALA A 290 -8.44 -8.76 13.62
C ALA A 290 -8.93 -9.37 14.94
N PHE A 291 -9.87 -10.31 14.90
CA PHE A 291 -10.39 -11.02 16.07
C PHE A 291 -9.30 -11.77 16.84
N LEU A 292 -8.49 -12.57 16.13
CA LEU A 292 -7.43 -13.38 16.74
C LEU A 292 -6.27 -12.52 17.29
N ASN A 293 -6.12 -11.30 16.81
CA ASN A 293 -5.24 -10.29 17.40
C ASN A 293 -5.90 -9.48 18.54
N GLY A 294 -7.13 -9.83 18.95
CA GLY A 294 -7.85 -9.19 20.04
C GLY A 294 -8.41 -7.81 19.69
N ARG A 295 -8.73 -7.57 18.41
CA ARG A 295 -9.30 -6.33 17.89
C ARG A 295 -10.74 -6.52 17.43
N ARG A 296 -11.50 -5.43 17.35
CA ARG A 296 -12.89 -5.43 16.91
C ARG A 296 -13.11 -4.83 15.54
N GLU A 297 -12.07 -4.33 14.96
CA GLU A 297 -12.05 -3.73 13.63
C GLU A 297 -10.83 -4.21 12.86
N ILE A 298 -10.99 -4.25 11.55
CA ILE A 298 -9.89 -4.49 10.62
C ILE A 298 -9.01 -3.25 10.58
N VAL A 299 -7.70 -3.44 10.64
CA VAL A 299 -6.73 -2.35 10.51
C VAL A 299 -5.84 -2.55 9.28
N GLU A 300 -5.06 -1.53 8.92
CA GLU A 300 -4.22 -1.54 7.72
C GLU A 300 -3.24 -2.72 7.66
N SER A 301 -2.72 -3.18 8.81
CA SER A 301 -1.84 -4.34 8.83
C SER A 301 -2.51 -5.64 8.38
N ASP A 302 -3.84 -5.79 8.58
CA ASP A 302 -4.55 -6.97 8.09
C ASP A 302 -4.69 -6.98 6.57
N VAL A 303 -4.62 -5.80 5.92
CA VAL A 303 -4.65 -5.68 4.45
C VAL A 303 -3.42 -6.33 3.81
N LEU A 304 -2.32 -6.50 4.55
CA LEU A 304 -1.13 -7.22 4.05
C LEU A 304 -1.40 -8.71 3.79
N LEU A 305 -2.47 -9.28 4.32
CA LEU A 305 -2.91 -10.63 3.96
C LEU A 305 -3.22 -10.76 2.47
N LEU A 306 -3.50 -9.66 1.77
CA LEU A 306 -3.64 -9.63 0.32
C LEU A 306 -2.39 -10.15 -0.41
N PHE A 307 -1.20 -10.01 0.16
CA PHE A 307 0.03 -10.59 -0.38
C PHE A 307 -0.08 -12.09 -0.63
N TYR A 308 -0.87 -12.77 0.18
CA TYR A 308 -1.05 -14.22 0.14
C TYR A 308 -2.37 -14.66 -0.50
N CYS A 309 -3.24 -13.71 -0.83
CA CYS A 309 -4.57 -14.02 -1.34
C CYS A 309 -4.79 -13.64 -2.80
N LEU A 310 -3.94 -12.84 -3.42
CA LEU A 310 -4.24 -12.25 -4.72
C LEU A 310 -3.50 -12.90 -5.90
N TRP A 311 -2.35 -13.53 -5.68
CA TRP A 311 -1.56 -14.07 -6.77
C TRP A 311 -2.13 -15.39 -7.32
N ASN A 312 -2.06 -15.56 -8.63
CA ASN A 312 -2.39 -16.80 -9.32
C ASN A 312 -1.13 -17.50 -9.84
N THR A 313 -0.09 -16.75 -10.19
CA THR A 313 1.22 -17.23 -10.60
C THR A 313 2.32 -16.59 -9.76
N THR A 314 3.49 -17.19 -9.69
CA THR A 314 4.63 -16.68 -8.90
C THR A 314 5.16 -15.35 -9.42
N GLU A 315 5.06 -15.12 -10.72
CA GLU A 315 5.46 -13.88 -11.40
C GLU A 315 4.58 -12.69 -10.99
N ALA A 316 3.34 -12.94 -10.59
CA ALA A 316 2.43 -11.90 -10.12
C ALA A 316 2.77 -11.39 -8.70
N ILE A 317 3.52 -12.16 -7.90
CA ILE A 317 3.81 -11.83 -6.49
C ILE A 317 4.48 -10.44 -6.35
N PRO A 318 5.57 -10.11 -7.08
CA PRO A 318 6.20 -8.79 -6.94
C PRO A 318 5.24 -7.64 -7.24
N VAL A 319 4.40 -7.79 -8.27
CA VAL A 319 3.41 -6.77 -8.66
C VAL A 319 2.37 -6.55 -7.56
N ILE A 320 1.88 -7.64 -6.97
CA ILE A 320 0.89 -7.58 -5.88
C ILE A 320 1.50 -6.91 -4.64
N LEU A 321 2.74 -7.26 -4.29
CA LEU A 321 3.46 -6.63 -3.19
C LEU A 321 3.58 -5.12 -3.42
N ASP A 322 3.92 -4.70 -4.63
CA ASP A 322 4.06 -3.29 -4.98
C ASP A 322 2.70 -2.56 -4.98
N VAL A 323 1.66 -3.13 -5.59
CA VAL A 323 0.33 -2.50 -5.65
C VAL A 323 -0.30 -2.37 -4.27
N VAL A 324 -0.25 -3.41 -3.44
CA VAL A 324 -0.79 -3.35 -2.07
C VAL A 324 -0.01 -2.35 -1.22
N SER A 325 1.32 -2.38 -1.29
CA SER A 325 2.16 -1.45 -0.54
C SER A 325 1.95 0.00 -0.98
N ALA A 326 1.92 0.27 -2.29
CA ALA A 326 1.65 1.60 -2.82
C ALA A 326 0.27 2.13 -2.37
N SER A 327 -0.74 1.24 -2.34
CA SER A 327 -2.11 1.61 -1.95
C SER A 327 -2.19 2.13 -0.50
N LEU A 328 -1.36 1.64 0.41
CA LEU A 328 -1.26 2.09 1.81
C LEU A 328 -0.72 3.52 1.95
N PHE A 329 0.01 4.01 0.95
CA PHE A 329 0.64 5.32 0.96
C PHE A 329 0.09 6.25 -0.13
N THR A 330 -1.02 5.87 -0.79
CA THR A 330 -1.60 6.63 -1.91
C THR A 330 -1.89 8.08 -1.50
N ASP A 331 -2.51 8.30 -0.33
CA ASP A 331 -2.86 9.64 0.13
C ASP A 331 -1.63 10.54 0.29
N TYR A 332 -0.51 9.98 0.77
CA TYR A 332 0.77 10.70 0.87
C TYR A 332 1.33 11.02 -0.52
N ILE A 333 1.33 10.03 -1.43
CA ILE A 333 1.89 10.16 -2.78
C ILE A 333 1.08 11.20 -3.58
N GLU A 334 -0.24 11.10 -3.56
CA GLU A 334 -1.14 12.03 -4.26
C GLU A 334 -0.94 13.46 -3.77
N ARG A 335 -0.87 13.66 -2.44
CA ARG A 335 -0.67 15.00 -1.88
C ARG A 335 0.69 15.59 -2.21
N ILE A 336 1.76 14.78 -2.15
CA ILE A 336 3.10 15.19 -2.57
C ILE A 336 3.10 15.63 -4.04
N GLU A 337 2.47 14.87 -4.94
CA GLU A 337 2.42 15.20 -6.37
C GLU A 337 1.54 16.43 -6.65
N GLU A 338 0.47 16.66 -5.88
CA GLU A 338 -0.33 17.88 -5.97
C GLU A 338 0.48 19.12 -5.60
N ILE A 339 1.15 19.10 -4.43
CA ILE A 339 2.00 20.21 -4.00
C ILE A 339 3.11 20.45 -5.03
N LYS A 340 3.73 19.39 -5.53
CA LYS A 340 4.78 19.48 -6.56
C LYS A 340 4.26 20.14 -7.85
N LYS A 341 3.10 19.73 -8.34
CA LYS A 341 2.47 20.34 -9.53
C LYS A 341 2.14 21.81 -9.31
N GLN A 342 1.64 22.16 -8.13
CA GLN A 342 1.35 23.56 -7.78
C GLN A 342 2.64 24.36 -7.69
N LEU A 343 3.71 23.80 -7.11
CA LEU A 343 5.03 24.42 -7.06
C LEU A 343 5.61 24.65 -8.46
N GLU A 344 5.50 23.67 -9.36
CA GLU A 344 5.92 23.80 -10.76
C GLU A 344 5.13 24.87 -11.52
N ARG A 345 3.83 25.04 -11.22
CA ARG A 345 3.01 26.13 -11.80
C ARG A 345 3.52 27.48 -11.34
N ILE A 346 3.78 27.64 -10.04
CA ILE A 346 4.34 28.90 -9.50
C ILE A 346 5.74 29.17 -10.05
N GLN A 347 6.53 28.13 -10.34
CA GLN A 347 7.85 28.30 -10.98
C GLN A 347 7.74 28.76 -12.44
N LYS A 348 6.71 28.31 -13.15
CA LYS A 348 6.45 28.69 -14.56
C LYS A 348 5.72 30.01 -14.66
N GLU A 349 4.97 30.39 -13.63
CA GLU A 349 4.42 31.76 -13.56
C GLU A 349 5.58 32.71 -13.29
N PRO A 350 5.85 33.67 -14.19
CA PRO A 350 6.82 34.71 -13.91
C PRO A 350 6.42 35.37 -12.60
N VAL A 351 7.39 35.70 -11.76
CA VAL A 351 7.14 36.42 -10.50
C VAL A 351 6.35 37.69 -10.83
N ARG A 352 5.03 37.61 -10.78
CA ARG A 352 4.11 38.74 -10.85
C ARG A 352 4.22 39.49 -9.53
N GLY A 353 5.25 40.20 -9.35
CA GLY A 353 5.35 40.73 -8.01
C GLY A 353 6.32 41.87 -7.81
N GLU A 354 6.63 42.67 -8.82
CA GLU A 354 7.09 44.04 -8.55
C GLU A 354 6.61 45.01 -9.60
N ILE A 355 6.24 44.56 -10.82
CA ILE A 355 5.60 45.40 -11.82
C ILE A 355 4.72 44.52 -12.69
N PRO A 356 3.39 44.66 -12.69
CA PRO A 356 2.47 43.83 -13.49
C PRO A 356 2.85 43.92 -14.98
N GLU A 357 2.86 42.77 -15.67
CA GLU A 357 3.17 42.73 -17.12
C GLU A 357 2.18 43.54 -17.95
N ASP A 358 0.94 43.69 -17.47
CA ASP A 358 -0.10 44.49 -18.13
C ASP A 358 0.20 46.00 -18.16
N ASN A 359 1.16 46.46 -17.34
CA ASN A 359 1.56 47.86 -17.26
C ASN A 359 2.86 48.15 -18.00
N MET A 360 3.41 47.23 -18.77
CA MET A 360 4.55 47.48 -19.64
C MET A 360 4.10 48.13 -20.93
N LYS A 361 4.52 49.34 -21.17
CA LYS A 361 4.32 50.05 -22.45
C LYS A 361 5.54 50.03 -23.33
N PRO A 362 5.26 50.24 -24.57
CA PRO A 362 4.70 49.27 -25.50
C PRO A 362 5.75 48.24 -25.87
N LYS A 363 5.33 47.15 -26.52
CA LYS A 363 6.29 46.26 -27.19
C LYS A 363 7.03 47.02 -28.25
N ILE A 364 8.27 47.38 -28.00
CA ILE A 364 9.16 47.94 -29.02
C ILE A 364 9.97 46.74 -29.53
N PHE A 365 9.80 46.31 -30.79
CA PHE A 365 10.47 45.14 -31.37
C PHE A 365 10.27 43.82 -30.55
N ASN A 366 9.07 43.53 -30.09
CA ASN A 366 8.74 42.36 -29.30
C ASN A 366 9.41 42.21 -27.92
N TYR A 367 9.99 43.26 -27.36
CA TYR A 367 10.56 43.29 -26.03
C TYR A 367 9.75 44.15 -25.06
N PHE A 368 9.79 43.78 -23.77
CA PHE A 368 9.12 44.55 -22.71
C PHE A 368 10.08 45.50 -22.02
N TYR A 369 9.60 46.73 -21.69
CA TYR A 369 10.40 47.84 -21.14
C TYR A 369 9.72 48.48 -19.94
N TYR A 370 10.57 49.01 -19.01
CA TYR A 370 10.14 49.90 -17.95
C TYR A 370 10.55 51.32 -18.28
N LYS A 371 9.65 52.31 -18.09
CA LYS A 371 9.95 53.74 -18.23
C LYS A 371 10.73 54.20 -17.00
N VAL A 372 11.85 54.90 -17.22
CA VAL A 372 12.63 55.53 -16.16
C VAL A 372 12.13 56.98 -16.05
N GLU A 373 11.39 57.29 -14.98
CA GLU A 373 10.80 58.60 -14.82
C GLU A 373 11.81 59.65 -14.34
N ARG A 374 11.66 60.88 -14.85
CA ARG A 374 12.45 62.02 -14.43
C ARG A 374 13.98 61.93 -14.64
N TYR A 375 14.44 60.95 -15.39
CA TYR A 375 15.86 60.74 -15.64
C TYR A 375 16.36 61.77 -16.68
N LYS A 376 15.60 61.98 -17.76
CA LYS A 376 15.81 63.00 -18.80
C LYS A 376 14.49 63.63 -19.15
N THR A 377 14.56 64.79 -19.89
CA THR A 377 13.38 65.47 -20.45
C THR A 377 12.63 64.54 -21.43
N THR A 378 13.34 63.63 -22.04
CA THR A 378 12.83 62.67 -23.02
C THR A 378 12.51 61.33 -22.36
N PRO A 379 11.53 60.62 -22.86
CA PRO A 379 11.19 59.31 -22.33
C PRO A 379 12.35 58.31 -22.49
N CYS A 380 12.82 57.75 -21.37
CA CYS A 380 13.83 56.69 -21.37
C CYS A 380 13.24 55.38 -20.86
N TYR A 381 13.65 54.28 -21.47
CA TYR A 381 13.16 52.94 -21.13
C TYR A 381 14.32 51.98 -20.89
N VAL A 382 14.15 51.04 -19.98
CA VAL A 382 15.09 49.95 -19.72
C VAL A 382 14.44 48.60 -20.03
N PHE A 383 15.23 47.64 -20.51
CA PHE A 383 14.72 46.28 -20.77
C PHE A 383 14.31 45.64 -19.46
N SER A 384 13.12 45.07 -19.43
CA SER A 384 12.61 44.35 -18.24
C SER A 384 13.50 43.16 -17.89
N THR A 385 14.05 42.49 -18.90
CA THR A 385 14.99 41.39 -18.74
C THR A 385 16.28 41.86 -18.05
N ASP A 386 16.81 43.02 -18.44
CA ASP A 386 18.02 43.55 -17.84
C ASP A 386 17.75 43.94 -16.36
N TYR A 387 16.63 44.60 -16.09
CA TYR A 387 16.23 44.98 -14.73
C TYR A 387 16.01 43.78 -13.82
N ARG A 388 15.38 42.70 -14.32
CA ARG A 388 15.19 41.45 -13.56
C ARG A 388 16.50 40.72 -13.27
N HIS A 389 17.49 40.80 -14.18
CA HIS A 389 18.80 40.17 -13.96
C HIS A 389 19.64 40.90 -12.90
N LEU A 390 19.34 42.18 -12.58
CA LEU A 390 19.99 42.91 -11.50
C LEU A 390 19.82 42.25 -10.12
N ASP A 391 18.83 41.41 -9.92
CA ASP A 391 18.58 40.70 -8.64
C ASP A 391 19.35 39.39 -8.45
N ARG A 392 19.88 38.81 -9.52
CA ARG A 392 20.41 37.44 -9.48
C ARG A 392 21.86 37.34 -9.03
N THR A 393 22.49 38.43 -8.62
CA THR A 393 23.89 38.43 -8.18
C THR A 393 24.00 38.67 -6.69
N LYS A 394 24.90 37.93 -6.03
CA LYS A 394 25.18 38.06 -4.59
C LYS A 394 25.73 39.42 -4.19
N ASP A 395 26.25 40.17 -5.12
CA ASP A 395 26.57 41.58 -4.95
C ASP A 395 25.30 42.38 -5.19
N ARG A 396 24.81 43.11 -4.20
CA ARG A 396 23.61 43.96 -4.21
C ARG A 396 23.59 45.05 -5.32
N ASP A 397 24.59 45.08 -6.14
CA ASP A 397 24.83 45.97 -7.24
C ASP A 397 24.46 45.35 -8.60
N GLY A 398 23.42 44.56 -8.69
CA GLY A 398 22.81 43.84 -9.82
C GLY A 398 23.49 43.97 -11.18
N ILE A 399 23.63 42.86 -11.89
CA ILE A 399 24.43 42.78 -13.12
C ILE A 399 23.56 42.48 -14.31
N CYS A 400 23.72 43.25 -15.37
CA CYS A 400 23.35 42.80 -16.70
C CYS A 400 24.53 42.55 -17.62
N TYR A 401 25.60 43.31 -17.47
CA TYR A 401 26.85 43.11 -18.19
C TYR A 401 28.00 43.56 -17.28
N SER A 402 28.80 42.64 -16.76
CA SER A 402 29.97 42.96 -15.98
C SER A 402 31.15 43.22 -16.90
N ASP A 403 31.81 44.33 -16.69
CA ASP A 403 33.21 44.42 -17.03
C ASP A 403 34.01 43.71 -15.93
N ALA A 404 34.63 42.59 -16.25
CA ALA A 404 35.32 41.73 -15.30
C ALA A 404 36.42 42.42 -14.48
N GLN A 405 36.86 43.59 -14.89
CA GLN A 405 37.92 44.36 -14.22
C GLN A 405 37.41 45.43 -13.26
N SER A 406 36.21 45.97 -13.46
CA SER A 406 35.75 47.15 -12.72
C SER A 406 34.57 46.95 -11.77
N ARG A 407 33.97 45.76 -11.70
CA ARG A 407 32.74 45.44 -10.96
C ARG A 407 31.57 46.39 -11.21
N THR A 408 31.53 47.05 -12.38
CA THR A 408 30.49 47.98 -12.77
C THR A 408 29.39 47.26 -13.54
N HIS A 409 28.16 47.54 -13.16
CA HIS A 409 26.98 46.91 -13.72
C HIS A 409 26.30 47.87 -14.69
N PHE A 410 26.01 47.41 -15.90
CA PHE A 410 25.39 48.20 -16.95
C PHE A 410 24.10 47.56 -17.41
N ILE A 411 23.06 48.35 -17.59
CA ILE A 411 21.84 47.96 -18.30
C ILE A 411 21.70 48.75 -19.60
N ARG A 412 20.90 48.21 -20.50
CA ARG A 412 20.58 48.85 -21.76
C ARG A 412 19.47 49.88 -21.53
N LEU A 413 19.76 51.14 -21.80
CA LEU A 413 18.80 52.23 -21.79
C LEU A 413 18.44 52.61 -23.22
N ILE A 414 17.14 52.73 -23.49
CA ILE A 414 16.60 53.25 -24.76
C ILE A 414 16.22 54.71 -24.54
N ASP A 415 16.82 55.59 -25.31
CA ASP A 415 16.52 57.00 -25.32
C ASP A 415 15.65 57.33 -26.56
N MET A 416 14.44 57.86 -26.33
CA MET A 416 13.46 58.12 -27.40
C MET A 416 13.69 59.40 -28.14
N ASP A 417 14.66 60.20 -27.75
CA ASP A 417 15.04 61.38 -28.51
C ASP A 417 15.68 61.07 -29.87
N VAL A 418 16.19 59.86 -29.98
CA VAL A 418 16.81 59.45 -31.23
C VAL A 418 15.79 58.56 -31.98
N PRO A 419 15.36 58.89 -33.19
CA PRO A 419 14.35 58.14 -33.91
C PRO A 419 14.81 56.70 -34.15
N PHE A 420 13.93 55.76 -33.89
CA PHE A 420 14.17 54.37 -34.20
C PHE A 420 14.29 54.20 -35.70
N SER A 421 15.43 53.74 -36.17
CA SER A 421 15.57 53.42 -37.58
C SER A 421 14.73 52.21 -37.93
N SER A 422 14.06 52.22 -39.06
CA SER A 422 13.22 51.13 -39.58
C SER A 422 13.98 49.82 -39.81
N SER A 423 15.30 49.87 -39.78
CA SER A 423 16.20 48.71 -39.94
C SER A 423 16.57 48.02 -38.61
N GLY A 424 16.03 48.45 -37.48
CA GLY A 424 16.29 47.81 -36.17
C GLY A 424 17.73 47.99 -35.67
N GLN A 425 18.51 48.93 -36.26
CA GLN A 425 19.88 49.17 -35.82
C GLN A 425 19.94 49.84 -34.45
N ARG A 426 20.91 49.41 -33.64
CA ARG A 426 21.10 49.67 -32.19
C ARG A 426 21.47 51.11 -31.80
N HIS A 427 21.20 52.12 -32.59
CA HIS A 427 21.69 53.48 -32.36
C HIS A 427 21.06 54.20 -31.17
N ASN A 428 19.90 53.71 -30.69
CA ASN A 428 19.15 54.34 -29.60
C ASN A 428 19.35 53.64 -28.26
N ILE A 429 20.23 52.62 -28.19
CA ILE A 429 20.46 51.86 -26.98
C ILE A 429 21.85 52.18 -26.43
N CYS A 430 21.88 52.86 -25.29
CA CYS A 430 23.13 53.13 -24.58
C CYS A 430 23.24 52.22 -23.33
N ARG A 431 24.46 51.96 -22.90
CA ARG A 431 24.74 51.26 -21.63
C ARG A 431 24.91 52.30 -20.54
N ILE A 432 24.15 52.17 -19.45
CA ILE A 432 24.26 53.05 -18.29
C ILE A 432 24.64 52.24 -17.05
N LYS A 433 25.44 52.87 -16.19
CA LYS A 433 25.82 52.29 -14.90
C LYS A 433 24.69 52.52 -13.91
N VAL A 434 24.23 51.43 -13.29
CA VAL A 434 23.05 51.47 -12.44
C VAL A 434 23.18 50.60 -11.21
N ARG A 435 22.34 50.88 -10.20
CA ARG A 435 22.02 50.02 -9.08
C ARG A 435 20.52 49.83 -9.03
N ARG A 436 20.05 48.69 -8.54
CA ARG A 436 18.64 48.45 -8.35
C ARG A 436 18.18 49.00 -7.01
N GLY A 437 17.12 49.80 -7.02
CA GLY A 437 16.32 50.16 -5.86
C GLY A 437 15.01 49.38 -5.82
N ARG A 438 14.17 49.60 -4.82
CA ARG A 438 12.87 48.95 -4.68
C ARG A 438 11.84 49.65 -5.59
N GLY A 439 11.62 49.08 -6.79
CA GLY A 439 10.78 49.72 -7.82
C GLY A 439 11.45 50.95 -8.47
N THR A 440 12.74 51.13 -8.29
CA THR A 440 13.51 52.30 -8.74
C THR A 440 14.82 51.85 -9.38
N LEU A 441 15.43 52.77 -10.14
CA LEU A 441 16.74 52.59 -10.72
C LEU A 441 17.67 53.69 -10.20
N ILE A 442 18.81 53.31 -9.63
CA ILE A 442 19.80 54.28 -9.14
C ILE A 442 20.83 54.49 -10.23
N ILE A 443 20.88 55.71 -10.77
CA ILE A 443 21.83 56.12 -11.82
C ILE A 443 22.67 57.28 -11.25
N ASP A 444 23.97 57.14 -11.29
CA ASP A 444 24.93 58.15 -10.78
C ASP A 444 24.59 58.63 -9.35
N GLY A 445 24.16 57.71 -8.51
CA GLY A 445 23.81 57.96 -7.10
C GLY A 445 22.45 58.61 -6.87
N LYS A 446 21.67 58.91 -7.91
CA LYS A 446 20.29 59.40 -7.81
C LYS A 446 19.30 58.30 -8.12
N GLU A 447 18.22 58.29 -7.37
CA GLU A 447 17.16 57.27 -7.50
C GLU A 447 16.04 57.79 -8.40
N TYR A 448 15.67 57.00 -9.41
CA TYR A 448 14.65 57.32 -10.40
C TYR A 448 13.55 56.25 -10.37
N PRO A 449 12.27 56.65 -10.20
CA PRO A 449 11.17 55.69 -10.21
C PRO A 449 11.04 55.00 -11.57
N LEU A 450 10.72 53.72 -11.54
CA LEU A 450 10.30 52.96 -12.71
C LEU A 450 8.78 52.94 -12.76
N CYS A 451 8.22 53.58 -13.78
CA CYS A 451 6.77 53.61 -13.97
C CYS A 451 6.33 52.68 -15.06
N CYS A 452 5.23 52.04 -14.75
CA CYS A 452 4.30 51.51 -15.71
C CYS A 452 3.27 52.61 -15.93
N SER A 453 3.24 53.30 -17.07
CA SER A 453 2.25 54.34 -17.26
C SER A 453 0.88 53.75 -17.55
N GLU A 454 -0.14 54.12 -16.81
CA GLU A 454 -1.25 55.02 -17.13
C GLU A 454 -2.14 55.24 -15.93
N GLU A 455 -2.62 56.44 -15.83
CA GLU A 455 -3.67 57.00 -15.02
C GLU A 455 -4.48 56.03 -14.18
N ARG A 456 -4.22 56.04 -12.86
CA ARG A 456 -5.17 55.55 -11.88
C ARG A 456 -6.43 56.40 -11.99
N ASN A 457 -7.54 55.81 -12.37
CA ASN A 457 -8.83 56.28 -11.93
C ASN A 457 -8.91 56.02 -10.42
N ASP A 458 -8.94 57.10 -9.68
CA ASP A 458 -9.20 57.09 -8.24
C ASP A 458 -10.62 56.58 -7.98
N GLN A 459 -10.75 55.30 -7.72
CA GLN A 459 -11.84 54.67 -6.99
C GLN A 459 -11.55 53.19 -6.89
N GLU A 460 -10.97 52.83 -5.76
CA GLU A 460 -11.23 51.61 -4.97
C GLU A 460 -10.03 51.35 -4.06
N GLU A 461 -10.04 51.98 -2.89
CA GLU A 461 -9.35 51.45 -1.72
C GLU A 461 -10.00 50.13 -1.30
N MET A 462 -9.60 49.04 -1.88
CA MET A 462 -9.69 47.72 -1.23
C MET A 462 -8.26 47.24 -1.03
N ARG A 463 -7.98 46.86 0.21
CA ARG A 463 -6.72 46.31 0.68
C ARG A 463 -6.32 45.12 -0.17
N GLU A 464 -5.52 45.32 -1.20
CA GLU A 464 -4.82 44.25 -1.89
C GLU A 464 -3.58 43.90 -1.08
N GLU A 465 -3.61 42.72 -0.47
CA GLU A 465 -2.42 42.05 0.02
C GLU A 465 -1.43 41.93 -1.15
N SER A 466 -0.20 42.38 -0.97
CA SER A 466 0.81 42.35 -2.02
C SER A 466 1.03 40.94 -2.55
N PRO A 467 1.10 40.69 -3.87
CA PRO A 467 1.25 39.36 -4.47
C PRO A 467 2.48 38.57 -3.97
N SER A 468 3.52 39.24 -3.53
CA SER A 468 4.69 38.62 -2.88
C SER A 468 4.35 38.01 -1.53
N ASN A 469 3.40 38.60 -0.80
CA ASN A 469 2.94 38.09 0.49
C ASN A 469 2.10 36.82 0.31
N GLY A 470 1.27 36.75 -0.73
CA GLY A 470 0.45 35.57 -1.06
C GLY A 470 1.31 34.34 -1.45
N ARG A 471 2.35 34.55 -2.28
CA ARG A 471 3.27 33.45 -2.65
C ARG A 471 4.04 32.92 -1.44
N LYS A 472 4.56 33.82 -0.60
CA LYS A 472 5.28 33.44 0.62
C LYS A 472 4.35 32.70 1.59
N GLN A 473 3.13 33.18 1.78
CA GLN A 473 2.13 32.49 2.59
C GLN A 473 1.79 31.10 2.06
N MET A 474 1.65 30.93 0.74
CA MET A 474 1.43 29.60 0.14
C MET A 474 2.61 28.66 0.36
N LEU A 475 3.84 29.12 0.17
CA LEU A 475 5.03 28.30 0.43
C LEU A 475 5.14 27.92 1.92
N ASP A 476 4.82 28.84 2.84
CA ASP A 476 4.79 28.57 4.28
C ASP A 476 3.69 27.56 4.65
N VAL A 477 2.55 27.60 3.98
CA VAL A 477 1.47 26.60 4.16
C VAL A 477 1.93 25.22 3.69
N TRP A 478 2.51 25.12 2.49
CA TRP A 478 2.98 23.84 1.97
C TRP A 478 4.15 23.27 2.76
N MET A 479 5.03 24.12 3.29
CA MET A 479 6.11 23.69 4.16
C MET A 479 5.55 23.03 5.44
N ARG A 480 4.62 23.71 6.11
CA ARG A 480 3.94 23.14 7.30
C ARG A 480 3.20 21.85 6.97
N GLU A 481 2.51 21.81 5.85
CA GLU A 481 1.80 20.62 5.41
C GLU A 481 2.75 19.44 5.12
N CYS A 482 3.90 19.66 4.50
CA CYS A 482 4.92 18.65 4.30
C CYS A 482 5.50 18.14 5.63
N GLU A 483 5.72 19.04 6.59
CA GLU A 483 6.16 18.65 7.94
C GLU A 483 5.08 17.82 8.66
N GLU A 484 3.81 18.20 8.57
CA GLU A 484 2.69 17.42 9.10
C GLU A 484 2.57 16.05 8.44
N LEU A 485 2.75 15.96 7.11
CA LEU A 485 2.76 14.68 6.38
C LEU A 485 3.90 13.78 6.87
N LYS A 486 5.08 14.35 7.15
CA LYS A 486 6.23 13.61 7.70
C LYS A 486 5.93 13.07 9.10
N VAL A 487 5.32 13.88 9.96
CA VAL A 487 4.92 13.47 11.32
C VAL A 487 3.87 12.34 11.24
N ARG A 488 2.82 12.52 10.48
CA ARG A 488 1.77 11.49 10.29
C ARG A 488 2.34 10.19 9.74
N LEU A 489 3.29 10.26 8.81
CA LEU A 489 3.95 9.06 8.26
C LEU A 489 4.77 8.34 9.34
N ALA A 490 5.50 9.07 10.18
CA ALA A 490 6.26 8.52 11.29
C ALA A 490 5.34 7.88 12.34
N GLU A 491 4.24 8.54 12.73
CA GLU A 491 3.21 8.02 13.63
C GLU A 491 2.57 6.74 13.08
N LYS A 492 2.17 6.75 11.80
CA LYS A 492 1.65 5.56 11.11
C LYS A 492 2.62 4.38 11.20
N MET A 493 3.91 4.60 10.99
CA MET A 493 4.90 3.53 11.03
C MET A 493 5.30 3.10 12.46
N ALA A 494 5.08 3.95 13.45
CA ALA A 494 5.29 3.64 14.87
C ALA A 494 4.12 2.87 15.50
N ASP A 495 2.97 2.80 14.83
CA ASP A 495 1.78 2.10 15.32
C ASP A 495 2.08 0.62 15.60
N ALA A 496 1.62 0.17 16.76
CA ALA A 496 1.80 -1.20 17.24
C ALA A 496 1.20 -2.25 16.30
N GLN A 497 0.19 -1.90 15.49
CA GLN A 497 -0.41 -2.81 14.51
C GLN A 497 0.62 -3.46 13.58
N TRP A 498 1.70 -2.76 13.22
CA TRP A 498 2.73 -3.28 12.33
C TRP A 498 3.66 -4.29 12.99
N THR A 499 3.84 -4.21 14.30
CA THR A 499 4.77 -5.07 15.05
C THR A 499 4.07 -6.19 15.80
N GLU A 500 2.84 -5.97 16.22
CA GLU A 500 2.11 -6.88 17.10
C GLU A 500 1.17 -7.84 16.38
N ASN A 501 0.88 -7.65 15.09
CA ASN A 501 0.03 -8.57 14.34
C ASN A 501 0.71 -9.94 14.20
N LEU A 502 0.03 -10.99 14.67
CA LEU A 502 0.52 -12.37 14.74
C LEU A 502 0.73 -13.01 13.36
N PHE A 503 0.07 -12.49 12.34
CA PHE A 503 -0.03 -13.09 11.00
C PHE A 503 0.78 -12.36 9.94
N ILE A 504 1.50 -11.31 10.33
CA ILE A 504 2.35 -10.52 9.44
C ILE A 504 3.82 -10.85 9.69
N SER A 505 4.55 -11.20 8.63
CA SER A 505 5.95 -11.57 8.72
C SER A 505 6.87 -10.36 8.91
N VAL A 506 8.10 -10.64 9.32
CA VAL A 506 9.17 -9.62 9.34
C VAL A 506 9.45 -9.08 7.94
N ASN A 507 9.36 -9.94 6.91
CA ASN A 507 9.59 -9.55 5.53
C ASN A 507 8.50 -8.60 5.01
N ASP A 508 7.22 -8.87 5.35
CA ASP A 508 6.11 -7.99 4.98
C ASP A 508 6.30 -6.60 5.58
N ARG A 509 6.70 -6.54 6.85
CA ARG A 509 7.01 -5.27 7.55
C ARG A 509 8.17 -4.53 6.90
N GLN A 510 9.22 -5.23 6.50
CA GLN A 510 10.35 -4.63 5.80
C GLN A 510 9.93 -4.06 4.44
N TYR A 511 9.03 -4.75 3.75
CA TYR A 511 8.50 -4.29 2.47
C TYR A 511 7.74 -2.96 2.62
N ILE A 512 6.84 -2.89 3.60
CA ILE A 512 6.09 -1.66 3.91
C ILE A 512 7.02 -0.55 4.38
N LYS A 513 8.00 -0.86 5.23
CA LYS A 513 9.01 0.12 5.68
C LYS A 513 9.80 0.73 4.52
N LYS A 514 10.12 -0.07 3.49
CA LYS A 514 10.78 0.42 2.27
C LYS A 514 9.95 1.50 1.58
N TYR A 515 8.63 1.29 1.45
CA TYR A 515 7.71 2.26 0.87
C TYR A 515 7.58 3.54 1.71
N ALA A 516 7.47 3.39 3.03
CA ALA A 516 7.44 4.52 3.96
C ALA A 516 8.69 5.40 3.80
N VAL A 517 9.89 4.81 3.76
CA VAL A 517 11.16 5.52 3.54
C VAL A 517 11.19 6.22 2.16
N GLN A 518 10.61 5.62 1.14
CA GLN A 518 10.50 6.28 -0.17
C GLN A 518 9.58 7.50 -0.13
N CYS A 519 8.44 7.42 0.58
CA CYS A 519 7.56 8.57 0.80
C CYS A 519 8.26 9.66 1.60
N GLU A 520 8.96 9.32 2.67
CA GLU A 520 9.73 10.26 3.48
C GLU A 520 10.76 11.02 2.65
N LYS A 521 11.55 10.32 1.83
CA LYS A 521 12.52 10.95 0.92
C LYS A 521 11.87 11.90 -0.09
N ARG A 522 10.67 11.56 -0.59
CA ARG A 522 9.92 12.45 -1.49
C ARG A 522 9.47 13.73 -0.77
N ILE A 523 8.96 13.61 0.46
CA ILE A 523 8.58 14.75 1.30
C ILE A 523 9.82 15.63 1.57
N GLU A 524 10.96 15.07 1.92
CA GLU A 524 12.20 15.80 2.17
C GLU A 524 12.70 16.53 0.92
N SER A 525 12.67 15.88 -0.23
CA SER A 525 13.03 16.51 -1.51
C SER A 525 12.10 17.69 -1.82
N LEU A 526 10.81 17.56 -1.53
CA LEU A 526 9.83 18.62 -1.74
C LEU A 526 10.08 19.79 -0.78
N LEU A 527 10.34 19.51 0.51
CA LEU A 527 10.72 20.52 1.50
C LEU A 527 11.94 21.33 1.06
N ILE A 528 13.00 20.65 0.60
CA ILE A 528 14.20 21.32 0.06
C ILE A 528 13.84 22.22 -1.12
N THR A 529 12.96 21.77 -2.00
CA THR A 529 12.53 22.54 -3.17
C THR A 529 11.73 23.77 -2.75
N ILE A 530 10.82 23.64 -1.76
CA ILE A 530 10.06 24.76 -1.20
C ILE A 530 10.99 25.78 -0.53
N CYS A 531 11.92 25.32 0.32
CA CYS A 531 12.90 26.18 0.99
C CYS A 531 13.75 26.98 -0.02
N ASN A 532 14.21 26.32 -1.09
CA ASN A 532 14.96 27.01 -2.15
C ASN A 532 14.13 28.07 -2.87
N GLN A 533 12.80 27.91 -2.93
CA GLN A 533 11.89 28.90 -3.51
C GLN A 533 11.57 30.06 -2.56
N GLN A 534 11.72 29.89 -1.25
CA GLN A 534 11.58 30.98 -0.27
C GLN A 534 12.81 31.88 -0.23
N ILE A 535 13.97 31.33 -0.56
CA ILE A 535 15.25 32.08 -0.60
C ILE A 535 15.38 32.87 -1.89
N LEU A 536 14.72 32.43 -2.96
CA LEU A 536 14.63 33.12 -4.25
C LEU A 536 13.53 34.15 -4.27
#